data_4baec06909a8a25292fa71727cf6ca49
#
_entry.id   4baec06909a8a25292fa71727cf6ca49
#
_cell.length_a   1.000
_cell.length_b   1.000
_cell.length_c   1.000
_cell.angle_alpha   90.00
_cell.angle_beta   90.00
_cell.angle_gamma   90.00
#
_symmetry.space_group_name_H-M   'P 1'
#
loop_
_entity.id
_entity.type
_entity.pdbx_description
1 polymer ?
#
loop_
_entity_poly.entity_id
_entity_poly.type
_entity_poly.pdbx_seq_one_letter_code
_entity_poly.pdbx_strand_id
1 'polypeptide(L)'
;FLDAEDGDKDKADFIKGLKEELKGKHIPFTELKGEAITPESLKGAMNATLDNVFIPTSGTNIALIKLLPQLIVTLRDNPDYRMQLFGYPEWQTYTNDHLASFYELDTYFYSSFYTNNLFPEAIRFSSAYRKWYSKDMSNTFPKYGMLGFDTGYFFLKGLSQYGSNLEDKLNKVTVTPIQTGFKFERVNNWGGFINRKVFFVHFTKNYELIKLDFE
;
A
#
# COMPACT_ATOMS: atom_id res chain seq x y z
N PHE A 1 -1.48 3.83 17.10
CA PHE A 1 -2.43 2.96 16.40
C PHE A 1 -3.85 3.45 16.65
N LEU A 2 -4.71 3.44 15.63
CA LEU A 2 -6.09 3.94 15.68
C LEU A 2 -7.07 2.82 15.37
N ASP A 3 -7.82 2.39 16.36
CA ASP A 3 -8.88 1.38 16.24
C ASP A 3 -10.24 2.07 16.08
N ALA A 4 -10.76 2.10 14.86
CA ALA A 4 -12.06 2.71 14.54
C ALA A 4 -13.27 1.91 15.05
N GLU A 5 -13.05 0.74 15.65
CA GLU A 5 -14.09 -0.19 16.11
C GLU A 5 -15.13 -0.47 15.00
N ASP A 6 -14.64 -0.76 13.81
CA ASP A 6 -15.46 -1.09 12.64
C ASP A 6 -15.74 -2.60 12.49
N GLY A 7 -15.18 -3.40 13.41
CA GLY A 7 -15.36 -4.86 13.46
C GLY A 7 -14.47 -5.66 12.52
N ASP A 8 -13.70 -5.00 11.64
CA ASP A 8 -12.75 -5.66 10.75
C ASP A 8 -11.52 -6.15 11.51
N LYS A 9 -11.05 -7.36 11.20
CA LYS A 9 -9.88 -8.01 11.80
C LYS A 9 -8.84 -8.47 10.79
N ASP A 10 -9.01 -8.14 9.53
CA ASP A 10 -8.13 -8.60 8.45
C ASP A 10 -6.67 -8.15 8.63
N LYS A 11 -6.44 -7.06 9.37
CA LYS A 11 -5.10 -6.54 9.67
C LYS A 11 -4.54 -6.97 11.03
N ALA A 12 -5.27 -7.78 11.79
CA ALA A 12 -4.92 -8.10 13.19
C ALA A 12 -3.50 -8.71 13.31
N ASP A 13 -3.15 -9.67 12.46
CA ASP A 13 -1.82 -10.31 12.49
C ASP A 13 -0.72 -9.34 12.08
N PHE A 14 -0.96 -8.50 11.05
CA PHE A 14 -0.03 -7.46 10.64
C PHE A 14 0.22 -6.45 11.78
N ILE A 15 -0.85 -5.93 12.39
CA ILE A 15 -0.76 -4.97 13.50
C ILE A 15 -0.05 -5.58 14.70
N LYS A 16 -0.34 -6.85 15.04
CA LYS A 16 0.33 -7.56 16.10
C LYS A 16 1.83 -7.67 15.84
N GLY A 17 2.22 -8.16 14.65
CA GLY A 17 3.63 -8.30 14.29
C GLY A 17 4.36 -6.95 14.28
N LEU A 18 3.73 -5.89 13.75
CA LEU A 18 4.30 -4.54 13.76
C LEU A 18 4.52 -4.02 15.18
N LYS A 19 3.56 -4.20 16.09
CA LYS A 19 3.71 -3.82 17.50
C LYS A 19 4.83 -4.59 18.21
N GLU A 20 4.99 -5.88 17.90
CA GLU A 20 6.10 -6.70 18.43
C GLU A 20 7.45 -6.18 17.94
N GLU A 21 7.58 -5.86 16.66
CA GLU A 21 8.80 -5.26 16.09
C GLU A 21 9.12 -3.88 16.70
N LEU A 22 8.12 -3.01 16.85
CA LEU A 22 8.31 -1.70 17.48
C LEU A 22 8.81 -1.84 18.93
N LYS A 23 8.22 -2.75 19.70
CA LYS A 23 8.67 -3.07 21.08
C LYS A 23 10.10 -3.58 21.07
N GLY A 24 10.44 -4.51 20.18
CA GLY A 24 11.80 -5.06 20.04
C GLY A 24 12.84 -3.98 19.71
N LYS A 25 12.45 -2.95 18.97
CA LYS A 25 13.29 -1.81 18.61
C LYS A 25 13.21 -0.63 19.61
N HIS A 26 12.47 -0.78 20.71
CA HIS A 26 12.24 0.27 21.72
C HIS A 26 11.63 1.57 21.12
N ILE A 27 10.81 1.44 20.08
CA ILE A 27 10.07 2.55 19.48
C ILE A 27 8.72 2.67 20.21
N PRO A 28 8.45 3.80 20.91
CA PRO A 28 7.23 3.98 21.66
C PRO A 28 6.02 4.13 20.72
N PHE A 29 4.88 3.63 21.15
CA PHE A 29 3.61 3.84 20.46
C PHE A 29 2.45 3.94 21.44
N THR A 30 1.37 4.60 21.01
CA THR A 30 0.11 4.76 21.73
C THR A 30 -1.03 4.12 20.96
N GLU A 31 -2.05 3.67 21.65
CA GLU A 31 -3.27 3.10 21.05
C GLU A 31 -4.48 3.93 21.47
N LEU A 32 -5.28 4.36 20.49
CA LEU A 32 -6.55 5.04 20.70
C LEU A 32 -7.67 4.23 20.04
N LYS A 33 -8.86 4.21 20.65
CA LYS A 33 -9.99 3.38 20.20
C LYS A 33 -11.30 4.14 20.19
N GLY A 34 -12.12 3.87 19.19
CA GLY A 34 -13.49 4.30 19.08
C GLY A 34 -13.69 5.80 19.32
N GLU A 35 -14.61 6.12 20.22
CA GLU A 35 -14.94 7.50 20.57
C GLU A 35 -13.82 8.27 21.29
N ALA A 36 -12.79 7.57 21.80
CA ALA A 36 -11.63 8.21 22.38
C ALA A 36 -10.67 8.80 21.31
N ILE A 37 -10.93 8.59 20.03
CA ILE A 37 -10.17 9.19 18.93
C ILE A 37 -10.75 10.58 18.64
N THR A 38 -10.23 11.59 19.34
CA THR A 38 -10.59 13.01 19.17
C THR A 38 -9.34 13.82 18.82
N PRO A 39 -9.48 15.05 18.28
CA PRO A 39 -8.32 15.90 18.00
C PRO A 39 -7.44 16.14 19.23
N GLU A 40 -8.03 16.27 20.42
CA GLU A 40 -7.30 16.48 21.69
C GLU A 40 -6.48 15.24 22.07
N SER A 41 -7.07 14.04 21.98
CA SER A 41 -6.39 12.79 22.31
C SER A 41 -5.29 12.46 21.29
N LEU A 42 -5.54 12.73 20.01
CA LEU A 42 -4.55 12.60 18.96
C LEU A 42 -3.36 13.53 19.20
N LYS A 43 -3.61 14.82 19.51
CA LYS A 43 -2.57 15.76 19.89
C LYS A 43 -1.79 15.30 21.11
N GLY A 44 -2.48 14.81 22.14
CA GLY A 44 -1.86 14.29 23.37
C GLY A 44 -0.96 13.06 23.13
N ALA A 45 -1.20 12.31 22.08
CA ALA A 45 -0.39 11.16 21.68
C ALA A 45 0.81 11.52 20.79
N MET A 46 0.86 12.74 20.23
CA MET A 46 1.92 13.18 19.33
C MET A 46 3.16 13.66 20.06
N ASN A 47 4.30 13.51 19.39
CA ASN A 47 5.57 14.11 19.77
C ASN A 47 5.82 15.37 18.92
N ALA A 48 6.17 16.50 19.57
CA ALA A 48 6.37 17.78 18.89
C ALA A 48 7.65 17.84 18.03
N THR A 49 8.63 16.98 18.29
CA THR A 49 9.96 17.03 17.63
C THR A 49 10.22 15.89 16.66
N LEU A 50 9.42 14.81 16.74
CA LEU A 50 9.56 13.63 15.91
C LEU A 50 8.44 13.53 14.86
N ASP A 51 8.64 12.69 13.87
CA ASP A 51 7.57 12.32 12.94
C ASP A 51 6.54 11.45 13.67
N ASN A 52 5.26 11.79 13.47
CA ASN A 52 4.14 11.07 14.06
C ASN A 52 3.44 10.27 12.96
N VAL A 53 3.48 8.96 13.06
CA VAL A 53 2.84 8.07 12.09
C VAL A 53 1.57 7.49 12.67
N PHE A 54 0.43 7.79 12.05
CA PHE A 54 -0.88 7.25 12.42
C PHE A 54 -1.17 5.99 11.60
N ILE A 55 -1.49 4.91 12.29
CA ILE A 55 -1.72 3.59 11.69
C ILE A 55 -3.10 3.09 12.13
N PRO A 56 -4.12 3.14 11.26
CA PRO A 56 -5.39 2.49 11.52
C PRO A 56 -5.22 0.98 11.71
N THR A 57 -5.99 0.37 12.60
CA THR A 57 -5.98 -1.09 12.79
C THR A 57 -6.83 -1.84 11.78
N SER A 58 -7.57 -1.12 10.94
CA SER A 58 -8.41 -1.62 9.86
C SER A 58 -8.13 -0.86 8.57
N GLY A 59 -8.20 -1.56 7.44
CA GLY A 59 -8.03 -0.99 6.10
C GLY A 59 -9.34 -0.60 5.41
N THR A 60 -10.48 -0.72 6.07
CA THR A 60 -11.80 -0.51 5.47
C THR A 60 -12.11 0.96 5.18
N ASN A 61 -13.02 1.20 4.24
CA ASN A 61 -13.56 2.54 3.98
C ASN A 61 -14.31 3.12 5.20
N ILE A 62 -14.94 2.26 6.01
CA ILE A 62 -15.63 2.67 7.24
C ILE A 62 -14.64 3.28 8.24
N ALA A 63 -13.48 2.65 8.42
CA ALA A 63 -12.43 3.19 9.28
C ALA A 63 -11.96 4.55 8.76
N LEU A 64 -11.73 4.70 7.45
CA LEU A 64 -11.33 5.98 6.86
C LEU A 64 -12.36 7.09 7.09
N ILE A 65 -13.64 6.82 6.88
CA ILE A 65 -14.73 7.78 7.10
C ILE A 65 -14.74 8.27 8.55
N LYS A 66 -14.46 7.40 9.52
CA LYS A 66 -14.41 7.77 10.96
C LYS A 66 -13.13 8.54 11.31
N LEU A 67 -11.98 8.12 10.79
CA LEU A 67 -10.68 8.60 11.26
C LEU A 67 -10.19 9.86 10.52
N LEU A 68 -10.38 9.94 9.20
CA LEU A 68 -9.83 11.04 8.40
C LEU A 68 -10.28 12.43 8.88
N PRO A 69 -11.56 12.68 9.23
CA PRO A 69 -11.96 13.99 9.73
C PRO A 69 -11.22 14.40 11.00
N GLN A 70 -11.03 13.46 11.95
CA GLN A 70 -10.33 13.73 13.20
C GLN A 70 -8.84 14.05 12.95
N LEU A 71 -8.19 13.29 12.09
CA LEU A 71 -6.79 13.51 11.72
C LEU A 71 -6.58 14.85 11.00
N ILE A 72 -7.48 15.21 10.08
CA ILE A 72 -7.41 16.48 9.34
C ILE A 72 -7.60 17.68 10.27
N VAL A 73 -8.58 17.64 11.17
CA VAL A 73 -8.76 18.69 12.17
C VAL A 73 -7.51 18.81 13.04
N THR A 74 -7.01 17.67 13.54
CA THR A 74 -5.77 17.64 14.35
C THR A 74 -4.59 18.28 13.63
N LEU A 75 -4.39 17.94 12.35
CA LEU A 75 -3.30 18.51 11.54
C LEU A 75 -3.43 20.01 11.37
N ARG A 76 -4.63 20.49 11.05
CA ARG A 76 -4.88 21.92 10.79
C ARG A 76 -4.74 22.76 12.06
N ASP A 77 -5.14 22.23 13.20
CA ASP A 77 -5.03 22.90 14.50
C ASP A 77 -3.60 22.85 15.07
N ASN A 78 -2.73 21.98 14.53
CA ASN A 78 -1.37 21.80 14.99
C ASN A 78 -0.36 21.74 13.81
N PRO A 79 -0.19 22.84 13.06
CA PRO A 79 0.60 22.86 11.81
C PRO A 79 2.11 22.61 12.06
N ASP A 80 2.59 22.81 13.26
CA ASP A 80 4.00 22.60 13.63
C ASP A 80 4.34 21.12 13.86
N TYR A 81 3.33 20.26 13.97
CA TYR A 81 3.55 18.83 14.14
C TYR A 81 3.69 18.13 12.79
N ARG A 82 4.68 17.26 12.67
CA ARG A 82 4.83 16.41 11.50
C ARG A 82 3.94 15.19 11.65
N MET A 83 2.96 15.05 10.77
CA MET A 83 1.97 13.99 10.77
C MET A 83 2.00 13.25 9.44
N GLN A 84 1.96 11.92 9.52
CA GLN A 84 1.88 11.02 8.38
C GLN A 84 0.83 9.94 8.66
N LEU A 85 0.10 9.55 7.63
CA LEU A 85 -0.86 8.45 7.71
C LEU A 85 -0.26 7.23 7.01
N PHE A 86 -0.26 6.09 7.68
CA PHE A 86 0.15 4.82 7.10
C PHE A 86 -1.06 3.94 6.84
N GLY A 87 -1.19 3.46 5.61
CA GLY A 87 -2.35 2.72 5.15
C GLY A 87 -2.05 1.42 4.45
N TYR A 88 -3.06 0.93 3.78
CA TYR A 88 -3.15 -0.43 3.29
C TYR A 88 -3.34 -0.48 1.77
N PRO A 89 -3.01 -1.63 1.14
CA PRO A 89 -3.08 -1.81 -0.32
C PRO A 89 -4.45 -1.50 -0.93
N GLU A 90 -5.54 -1.84 -0.24
CA GLU A 90 -6.92 -1.61 -0.69
C GLU A 90 -7.29 -0.14 -0.80
N TRP A 91 -6.56 0.78 -0.14
CA TRP A 91 -6.81 2.22 -0.23
C TRP A 91 -6.66 2.78 -1.66
N GLN A 92 -5.98 2.06 -2.52
CA GLN A 92 -5.95 2.39 -3.95
C GLN A 92 -7.35 2.39 -4.59
N THR A 93 -8.29 1.64 -4.04
CA THR A 93 -9.68 1.60 -4.53
C THR A 93 -10.54 2.73 -3.97
N TYR A 94 -10.10 3.39 -2.90
CA TYR A 94 -10.82 4.46 -2.21
C TYR A 94 -10.35 5.87 -2.61
N THR A 95 -9.44 5.98 -3.58
CA THR A 95 -8.89 7.28 -4.01
C THR A 95 -9.96 8.22 -4.59
N ASN A 96 -11.06 7.71 -5.14
CA ASN A 96 -12.13 8.58 -5.63
C ASN A 96 -12.75 9.41 -4.50
N ASP A 97 -12.85 8.84 -3.29
CA ASP A 97 -13.53 9.46 -2.15
C ASP A 97 -12.57 10.21 -1.21
N HIS A 98 -11.32 9.74 -1.11
CA HIS A 98 -10.38 10.18 -0.07
C HIS A 98 -9.08 10.78 -0.59
N LEU A 99 -8.93 11.00 -1.90
CA LEU A 99 -7.66 11.45 -2.50
C LEU A 99 -7.12 12.73 -1.86
N ALA A 100 -7.97 13.72 -1.65
CA ALA A 100 -7.58 14.99 -1.04
C ALA A 100 -7.03 14.79 0.38
N SER A 101 -7.70 13.95 1.16
CA SER A 101 -7.28 13.60 2.53
C SER A 101 -5.96 12.86 2.56
N PHE A 102 -5.72 11.96 1.58
CA PHE A 102 -4.45 11.23 1.50
C PHE A 102 -3.28 12.17 1.21
N TYR A 103 -3.44 13.15 0.34
CA TYR A 103 -2.43 14.18 0.09
C TYR A 103 -2.21 15.07 1.31
N GLU A 104 -3.28 15.55 1.95
CA GLU A 104 -3.20 16.44 3.10
C GLU A 104 -2.48 15.78 4.29
N LEU A 105 -2.72 14.48 4.51
CA LEU A 105 -2.14 13.69 5.60
C LEU A 105 -0.79 13.06 5.28
N ASP A 106 -0.17 13.41 4.14
CA ASP A 106 1.14 12.87 3.74
C ASP A 106 1.16 11.33 3.81
N THR A 107 0.22 10.70 3.10
CA THR A 107 -0.15 9.30 3.31
C THR A 107 0.78 8.34 2.60
N TYR A 108 1.23 7.33 3.32
CA TYR A 108 1.93 6.17 2.77
C TYR A 108 1.05 4.92 2.83
N PHE A 109 1.11 4.08 1.81
CA PHE A 109 0.61 2.72 1.92
C PHE A 109 1.57 1.74 1.24
N TYR A 110 1.66 0.53 1.78
CA TYR A 110 2.43 -0.54 1.15
C TYR A 110 1.59 -1.28 0.13
N SER A 111 2.23 -1.86 -0.89
CA SER A 111 1.55 -2.69 -1.87
C SER A 111 2.51 -3.62 -2.62
N SER A 112 2.01 -4.79 -3.02
CA SER A 112 2.65 -5.64 -4.03
C SER A 112 2.14 -5.34 -5.45
N PHE A 113 1.12 -4.48 -5.57
CA PHE A 113 0.44 -4.16 -6.82
C PHE A 113 0.14 -2.66 -6.87
N TYR A 114 0.74 -1.96 -7.80
CA TYR A 114 0.47 -0.55 -7.99
C TYR A 114 0.53 -0.18 -9.46
N THR A 115 -0.51 0.48 -9.95
CA THR A 115 -0.56 1.00 -11.31
C THR A 115 -0.69 2.51 -11.29
N ASN A 116 0.27 3.21 -11.88
CA ASN A 116 0.04 4.59 -12.26
C ASN A 116 -0.74 4.62 -13.59
N ASN A 117 -2.01 4.95 -13.50
CA ASN A 117 -2.92 4.99 -14.66
C ASN A 117 -2.54 6.05 -15.72
N LEU A 118 -1.59 6.93 -15.42
CA LEU A 118 -1.08 7.95 -16.35
C LEU A 118 0.11 7.44 -17.17
N PHE A 119 0.68 6.29 -16.83
CA PHE A 119 1.79 5.74 -17.61
C PHE A 119 1.31 5.23 -18.97
N PRO A 120 2.11 5.48 -20.05
CA PRO A 120 1.74 5.06 -21.40
C PRO A 120 1.44 3.57 -21.53
N GLU A 121 2.17 2.73 -20.80
CA GLU A 121 1.98 1.28 -20.76
C GLU A 121 0.61 0.90 -20.17
N ALA A 122 0.20 1.54 -19.06
CA ALA A 122 -1.09 1.31 -18.42
C ALA A 122 -2.25 1.78 -19.30
N ILE A 123 -2.08 2.94 -19.96
CA ILE A 123 -3.06 3.48 -20.91
C ILE A 123 -3.22 2.56 -22.10
N ARG A 124 -2.11 2.11 -22.72
CA ARG A 124 -2.15 1.18 -23.87
C ARG A 124 -2.81 -0.14 -23.50
N PHE A 125 -2.44 -0.71 -22.36
CA PHE A 125 -3.04 -1.96 -21.89
C PHE A 125 -4.53 -1.82 -21.65
N SER A 126 -4.96 -0.79 -20.93
CA SER A 126 -6.38 -0.54 -20.64
C SER A 126 -7.20 -0.33 -21.91
N SER A 127 -6.65 0.40 -22.89
CA SER A 127 -7.29 0.62 -24.20
C SER A 127 -7.40 -0.68 -25.00
N ALA A 128 -6.35 -1.51 -25.01
CA ALA A 128 -6.35 -2.80 -25.67
C ALA A 128 -7.36 -3.75 -24.99
N TYR A 129 -7.39 -3.80 -23.67
CA TYR A 129 -8.34 -4.60 -22.91
C TYR A 129 -9.79 -4.24 -23.26
N ARG A 130 -10.12 -2.94 -23.25
CA ARG A 130 -11.46 -2.45 -23.62
C ARG A 130 -11.83 -2.83 -25.06
N LYS A 131 -10.88 -2.73 -25.98
CA LYS A 131 -11.07 -3.12 -27.39
C LYS A 131 -11.41 -4.61 -27.53
N TRP A 132 -10.72 -5.50 -26.80
CA TRP A 132 -10.90 -6.94 -26.89
C TRP A 132 -12.12 -7.46 -26.14
N TYR A 133 -12.44 -6.86 -24.98
CA TYR A 133 -13.50 -7.37 -24.10
C TYR A 133 -14.75 -6.50 -24.08
N SER A 134 -14.78 -5.36 -24.81
CA SER A 134 -15.88 -4.39 -24.86
C SER A 134 -16.32 -3.87 -23.48
N LYS A 135 -15.43 -3.91 -22.48
CA LYS A 135 -15.66 -3.44 -21.13
C LYS A 135 -14.35 -3.05 -20.46
N ASP A 136 -14.45 -2.23 -19.44
CA ASP A 136 -13.32 -1.91 -18.56
C ASP A 136 -12.98 -3.07 -17.63
N MET A 137 -11.73 -3.11 -17.15
CA MET A 137 -11.35 -3.99 -16.05
C MET A 137 -12.10 -3.60 -14.79
N SER A 138 -12.48 -4.60 -13.99
CA SER A 138 -13.08 -4.37 -12.68
C SER A 138 -12.16 -3.51 -11.80
N ASN A 139 -12.75 -2.63 -11.00
CA ASN A 139 -12.01 -1.84 -10.01
C ASN A 139 -11.73 -2.69 -8.77
N THR A 140 -10.84 -3.64 -8.94
CA THR A 140 -10.36 -4.56 -7.90
C THR A 140 -8.91 -4.26 -7.57
N PHE A 141 -8.48 -4.77 -6.44
CA PHE A 141 -7.09 -4.79 -6.05
C PHE A 141 -6.66 -6.27 -5.85
N PRO A 142 -5.69 -6.77 -6.62
CA PRO A 142 -5.12 -6.20 -7.85
C PRO A 142 -6.13 -6.13 -9.01
N LYS A 143 -5.77 -5.40 -10.09
CA LYS A 143 -6.48 -5.52 -11.39
C LYS A 143 -6.04 -6.82 -12.05
N TYR A 144 -6.88 -7.84 -12.03
CA TYR A 144 -6.51 -9.20 -12.44
C TYR A 144 -6.07 -9.32 -13.92
N GLY A 145 -6.61 -8.48 -14.81
CA GLY A 145 -6.13 -8.44 -16.20
C GLY A 145 -4.67 -8.01 -16.32
N MET A 146 -4.25 -7.00 -15.56
CA MET A 146 -2.85 -6.55 -15.50
C MET A 146 -1.97 -7.56 -14.80
N LEU A 147 -2.43 -8.16 -13.70
CA LEU A 147 -1.70 -9.20 -12.98
C LEU A 147 -1.39 -10.40 -13.88
N GLY A 148 -2.39 -10.88 -14.63
CA GLY A 148 -2.22 -11.97 -15.57
C GLY A 148 -1.23 -11.64 -16.69
N PHE A 149 -1.32 -10.42 -17.23
CA PHE A 149 -0.38 -9.94 -18.25
C PHE A 149 1.06 -9.86 -17.72
N ASP A 150 1.28 -9.18 -16.60
CA ASP A 150 2.61 -9.02 -16.02
C ASP A 150 3.26 -10.36 -15.68
N THR A 151 2.47 -11.25 -15.05
CA THR A 151 2.92 -12.60 -14.69
C THR A 151 3.25 -13.43 -15.92
N GLY A 152 2.37 -13.46 -16.92
CA GLY A 152 2.59 -14.16 -18.17
C GLY A 152 3.80 -13.63 -18.91
N TYR A 153 3.95 -12.32 -19.01
CA TYR A 153 5.09 -11.68 -19.67
C TYR A 153 6.41 -11.99 -18.96
N PHE A 154 6.43 -11.93 -17.62
CA PHE A 154 7.60 -12.28 -16.81
C PHE A 154 8.08 -13.71 -17.11
N PHE A 155 7.18 -14.69 -16.99
CA PHE A 155 7.54 -16.09 -17.16
C PHE A 155 7.88 -16.44 -18.62
N LEU A 156 7.14 -15.92 -19.61
CA LEU A 156 7.46 -16.14 -21.01
C LEU A 156 8.82 -15.57 -21.39
N LYS A 157 9.14 -14.36 -20.92
CA LYS A 157 10.47 -13.77 -21.11
C LYS A 157 11.56 -14.59 -20.42
N GLY A 158 11.33 -15.00 -19.18
CA GLY A 158 12.25 -15.82 -18.42
C GLY A 158 12.52 -17.16 -19.10
N LEU A 159 11.49 -17.86 -19.55
CA LEU A 159 11.63 -19.11 -20.30
C LEU A 159 12.38 -18.92 -21.61
N SER A 160 12.10 -17.85 -22.33
CA SER A 160 12.83 -17.52 -23.57
C SER A 160 14.33 -17.26 -23.33
N GLN A 161 14.70 -16.68 -22.19
CA GLN A 161 16.09 -16.34 -21.85
C GLN A 161 16.85 -17.50 -21.22
N TYR A 162 16.22 -18.30 -20.38
CA TYR A 162 16.89 -19.27 -19.50
C TYR A 162 16.41 -20.71 -19.68
N GLY A 163 15.32 -20.94 -20.44
CA GLY A 163 14.78 -22.29 -20.69
C GLY A 163 14.50 -23.04 -19.40
N SER A 164 14.99 -24.28 -19.31
CA SER A 164 14.86 -25.15 -18.13
C SER A 164 15.60 -24.62 -16.88
N ASN A 165 16.51 -23.67 -17.02
CA ASN A 165 17.26 -23.09 -15.91
C ASN A 165 16.57 -21.86 -15.30
N LEU A 166 15.34 -21.54 -15.70
CA LEU A 166 14.62 -20.37 -15.22
C LEU A 166 14.49 -20.35 -13.69
N GLU A 167 14.28 -21.49 -13.07
CA GLU A 167 14.12 -21.61 -11.62
C GLU A 167 15.26 -20.94 -10.85
N ASP A 168 16.52 -21.17 -11.29
CA ASP A 168 17.71 -20.59 -10.65
C ASP A 168 17.98 -19.13 -11.07
N LYS A 169 17.19 -18.61 -12.00
CA LYS A 169 17.40 -17.30 -12.61
C LYS A 169 16.22 -16.35 -12.48
N LEU A 170 15.21 -16.69 -11.69
CA LEU A 170 14.00 -15.88 -11.53
C LEU A 170 14.31 -14.41 -11.23
N ASN A 171 15.22 -14.13 -10.30
CA ASN A 171 15.58 -12.75 -9.95
C ASN A 171 16.54 -12.06 -10.96
N LYS A 172 16.90 -12.75 -12.04
CA LYS A 172 17.67 -12.18 -13.16
C LYS A 172 16.80 -11.79 -14.35
N VAL A 173 15.53 -12.17 -14.33
CA VAL A 173 14.54 -11.77 -15.35
C VAL A 173 14.17 -10.31 -15.12
N THR A 174 14.52 -9.45 -16.06
CA THR A 174 14.21 -8.03 -15.99
C THR A 174 13.03 -7.71 -16.90
N VAL A 175 11.94 -7.21 -16.32
CA VAL A 175 10.75 -6.75 -17.02
C VAL A 175 10.35 -5.37 -16.50
N THR A 176 9.59 -4.63 -17.30
CA THR A 176 8.90 -3.41 -16.85
C THR A 176 7.41 -3.72 -16.71
N PRO A 177 6.94 -4.15 -15.55
CA PRO A 177 5.56 -4.52 -15.36
C PRO A 177 4.64 -3.29 -15.32
N ILE A 178 3.37 -3.51 -15.63
CA ILE A 178 2.34 -2.47 -15.54
C ILE A 178 1.93 -2.25 -14.08
N GLN A 179 1.82 -3.32 -13.31
CA GLN A 179 1.27 -3.31 -11.96
C GLN A 179 2.14 -4.07 -10.94
N THR A 180 2.68 -5.23 -11.32
CA THR A 180 3.19 -6.25 -10.40
C THR A 180 4.72 -6.23 -10.35
N GLY A 181 5.29 -5.95 -9.19
CA GLY A 181 6.74 -6.14 -9.00
C GLY A 181 7.11 -7.62 -8.81
N PHE A 182 8.36 -7.97 -9.11
CA PHE A 182 8.85 -9.34 -8.95
C PHE A 182 10.14 -9.37 -8.14
N LYS A 183 10.12 -10.15 -7.04
CA LYS A 183 11.28 -10.50 -6.21
C LYS A 183 11.00 -11.86 -5.58
N PHE A 184 11.57 -12.90 -6.16
CA PHE A 184 11.27 -14.26 -5.74
C PHE A 184 12.24 -14.75 -4.67
N GLU A 185 11.68 -15.34 -3.61
CA GLU A 185 12.43 -16.06 -2.58
C GLU A 185 11.96 -17.52 -2.54
N ARG A 186 12.92 -18.44 -2.44
CA ARG A 186 12.61 -19.85 -2.22
C ARG A 186 12.12 -20.06 -0.79
N VAL A 187 11.01 -20.75 -0.62
CA VAL A 187 10.40 -20.99 0.72
C VAL A 187 11.29 -21.87 1.58
N ASN A 188 11.85 -22.92 0.98
CA ASN A 188 12.80 -23.85 1.60
C ASN A 188 13.49 -24.68 0.49
N ASN A 189 14.37 -25.61 0.88
CA ASN A 189 15.12 -26.44 -0.09
C ASN A 189 14.25 -27.32 -1.01
N TRP A 190 13.01 -27.60 -0.62
CA TRP A 190 12.08 -28.47 -1.35
C TRP A 190 10.80 -27.73 -1.77
N GLY A 191 10.64 -26.51 -1.31
CA GLY A 191 9.47 -25.68 -1.62
C GLY A 191 9.62 -24.87 -2.90
N GLY A 192 8.51 -24.30 -3.36
CA GLY A 192 8.46 -23.37 -4.46
C GLY A 192 8.98 -21.98 -4.08
N PHE A 193 8.60 -20.99 -4.88
CA PHE A 193 8.98 -19.60 -4.69
C PHE A 193 7.77 -18.75 -4.28
N ILE A 194 8.04 -17.75 -3.46
CA ILE A 194 7.09 -16.69 -3.12
C ILE A 194 7.61 -15.38 -3.70
N ASN A 195 6.73 -14.61 -4.33
CA ASN A 195 7.04 -13.23 -4.69
C ASN A 195 6.94 -12.34 -3.46
N ARG A 196 8.09 -11.80 -3.02
CA ARG A 196 8.22 -10.92 -1.84
C ARG A 196 8.27 -9.44 -2.20
N LYS A 197 8.05 -9.09 -3.48
CA LYS A 197 8.14 -7.68 -3.88
C LYS A 197 7.05 -6.85 -3.24
N VAL A 198 7.49 -5.85 -2.49
CA VAL A 198 6.65 -4.82 -1.87
C VAL A 198 7.26 -3.47 -2.19
N PHE A 199 6.44 -2.47 -2.39
CA PHE A 199 6.83 -1.08 -2.54
C PHE A 199 5.88 -0.20 -1.73
N PHE A 200 6.29 1.03 -1.49
CA PHE A 200 5.43 2.02 -0.87
C PHE A 200 4.96 3.03 -1.92
N VAL A 201 3.74 3.46 -1.77
CA VAL A 201 3.14 4.56 -2.53
C VAL A 201 2.92 5.71 -1.57
N HIS A 202 3.42 6.89 -1.92
CA HIS A 202 3.39 8.09 -1.09
C HIS A 202 2.60 9.19 -1.77
N PHE A 203 1.55 9.64 -1.13
CA PHE A 203 0.77 10.82 -1.48
C PHE A 203 1.36 12.02 -0.73
N THR A 204 2.15 12.84 -1.41
CA THR A 204 2.85 13.96 -0.79
C THR A 204 1.95 15.18 -0.61
N LYS A 205 2.25 16.03 0.36
CA LYS A 205 1.57 17.33 0.57
C LYS A 205 1.67 18.27 -0.64
N ASN A 206 2.59 18.02 -1.57
CA ASN A 206 2.72 18.76 -2.83
C ASN A 206 1.83 18.21 -3.96
N TYR A 207 0.89 17.33 -3.66
CA TYR A 207 0.02 16.64 -4.62
C TYR A 207 0.77 15.76 -5.63
N GLU A 208 1.91 15.23 -5.23
CA GLU A 208 2.68 14.27 -6.01
C GLU A 208 2.38 12.84 -5.52
N LEU A 209 2.40 11.90 -6.46
CA LEU A 209 2.26 10.48 -6.18
C LEU A 209 3.58 9.79 -6.50
N ILE A 210 4.28 9.34 -5.47
CA ILE A 210 5.62 8.78 -5.58
C ILE A 210 5.57 7.28 -5.26
N LYS A 211 6.13 6.45 -6.15
CA LYS A 211 6.39 5.04 -5.86
C LYS A 211 7.79 4.90 -5.31
N LEU A 212 7.90 4.42 -4.08
CA LEU A 212 9.16 4.11 -3.42
C LEU A 212 9.42 2.60 -3.53
N ASP A 213 10.49 2.25 -4.20
CA ASP A 213 10.92 0.88 -4.42
C ASP A 213 12.15 0.61 -3.58
N PHE A 214 12.05 -0.34 -2.65
CA PHE A 214 13.16 -0.76 -1.80
C PHE A 214 13.72 -2.08 -2.35
N GLU A 215 15.01 -2.09 -2.60
CA GLU A 215 15.76 -3.26 -3.04
C GLU A 215 15.99 -4.27 -1.91
#